data_9de5b04ad3afa4151cfd3b8081acb41b
#
_entry.id   9de5b04ad3afa4151cfd3b8081acb41b
#
_cell.length_a   1.000
_cell.length_b   1.000
_cell.length_c   1.000
_cell.angle_alpha   90.00
_cell.angle_beta   90.00
_cell.angle_gamma   90.00
#
_symmetry.space_group_name_H-M   'P 1'
#
loop_
_entity.id
_entity.type
_entity.pdbx_description
1 polymer ?
#
loop_
_entity_poly.entity_id
_entity_poly.type
_entity_poly.pdbx_seq_one_letter_code
_entity_poly.pdbx_strand_id
1 'polypeptide(L)'
;MKFQQIDKNGTLQGFVLMRSCDKKVSKNGSTYLDMVIYDGETDLVAKKWDFNGTDEDKPVPNMLYLVRGTVNLYNNQPQFRVERIRKAAESDDVDISDFIPSASFPGEYMFNSICAYVEKFEDEELKTLASAVLDTYKSRIIDLPAAFRLHHAVRGGLLMHTLSICRLAEAVAMLYPSVDKDLLLCGVILHDIAKSDEFSLSPTGLVDGYTVPGTLVGHLVKGAMIIEEIGKEKGVSDDTRMMIEHMLISHHGEPEYGAAVRPLFLEAEILSALDTLDADIYEIESALRDVIAGGFTNKLWALEDRKFYNHGRKPVVTDVNFDWKICDGRAAAETDALAPEGDADGKLD
;
A
#
# COMPACT_ATOMS: atom_id res chain seq x y z
N MET A 1 -6.45 19.22 -11.78
CA MET A 1 -6.84 19.12 -13.20
C MET A 1 -6.65 17.67 -13.59
N LYS A 2 -7.65 17.04 -14.19
CA LYS A 2 -7.66 15.60 -14.43
C LYS A 2 -7.34 15.31 -15.88
N PHE A 3 -6.39 14.41 -16.13
CA PHE A 3 -5.97 14.06 -17.50
C PHE A 3 -7.10 13.50 -18.37
N GLN A 4 -8.09 12.85 -17.75
CA GLN A 4 -9.26 12.31 -18.45
C GLN A 4 -10.17 13.39 -19.07
N GLN A 5 -10.08 14.63 -18.60
CA GLN A 5 -10.95 15.75 -19.00
C GLN A 5 -10.38 16.58 -20.16
N ILE A 6 -9.25 16.15 -20.75
CA ILE A 6 -8.50 16.97 -21.68
C ILE A 6 -8.76 16.59 -23.11
N ASP A 7 -9.06 17.59 -23.94
CA ASP A 7 -9.07 17.47 -25.38
C ASP A 7 -7.68 17.07 -25.91
N LYS A 8 -7.65 16.07 -26.80
CA LYS A 8 -6.44 15.36 -27.27
C LYS A 8 -5.33 16.23 -27.89
N ASN A 9 -5.49 17.56 -27.96
CA ASN A 9 -4.50 18.52 -28.46
C ASN A 9 -4.48 19.85 -27.66
N GLY A 10 -4.97 19.85 -26.43
CA GLY A 10 -5.00 21.04 -25.58
C GLY A 10 -3.67 21.28 -24.82
N THR A 11 -3.31 22.55 -24.64
CA THR A 11 -2.25 22.91 -23.69
C THR A 11 -2.79 22.82 -22.27
N LEU A 12 -2.03 22.19 -21.40
CA LEU A 12 -2.35 21.98 -20.01
C LEU A 12 -1.35 22.64 -19.08
N GLN A 13 -1.85 23.16 -17.97
CA GLN A 13 -1.04 23.52 -16.83
C GLN A 13 -1.71 23.04 -15.54
N GLY A 14 -0.95 22.34 -14.70
CA GLY A 14 -1.48 21.87 -13.40
C GLY A 14 -0.41 21.19 -12.58
N PHE A 15 -0.77 20.89 -11.32
CA PHE A 15 0.09 20.12 -10.43
C PHE A 15 -0.04 18.64 -10.73
N VAL A 16 1.09 17.94 -10.58
CA VAL A 16 1.20 16.48 -10.75
C VAL A 16 2.21 15.94 -9.74
N LEU A 17 1.97 14.72 -9.27
CA LEU A 17 2.97 13.95 -8.54
C LEU A 17 3.91 13.28 -9.55
N MET A 18 5.22 13.39 -9.34
CA MET A 18 6.22 12.69 -10.13
C MET A 18 6.33 11.24 -9.63
N ARG A 19 5.93 10.26 -10.45
CA ARG A 19 6.07 8.82 -10.13
C ARG A 19 7.48 8.32 -10.43
N SER A 20 7.98 8.67 -11.61
CA SER A 20 9.33 8.30 -12.04
C SER A 20 9.91 9.36 -12.97
N CYS A 21 11.24 9.47 -13.02
CA CYS A 21 11.95 10.36 -13.92
C CYS A 21 13.32 9.80 -14.29
N ASP A 22 13.46 9.33 -15.53
CA ASP A 22 14.70 8.79 -16.07
C ASP A 22 15.28 9.72 -17.16
N LYS A 23 16.60 9.92 -17.13
CA LYS A 23 17.31 10.61 -18.20
C LYS A 23 17.69 9.61 -19.28
N LYS A 24 17.21 9.83 -20.50
CA LYS A 24 17.47 8.95 -21.65
C LYS A 24 18.02 9.74 -22.83
N VAL A 25 18.66 9.02 -23.75
CA VAL A 25 19.19 9.57 -25.02
C VAL A 25 18.31 9.10 -26.16
N SER A 26 17.86 10.03 -26.99
CA SER A 26 17.06 9.74 -28.19
C SER A 26 17.93 9.16 -29.32
N LYS A 27 17.30 8.61 -30.35
CA LYS A 27 18.00 8.11 -31.56
C LYS A 27 18.84 9.17 -32.27
N ASN A 28 18.50 10.44 -32.08
CA ASN A 28 19.21 11.59 -32.68
C ASN A 28 20.31 12.15 -31.76
N GLY A 29 20.60 11.48 -30.63
CA GLY A 29 21.64 11.88 -29.68
C GLY A 29 21.22 12.99 -28.71
N SER A 30 20.00 13.52 -28.78
CA SER A 30 19.51 14.52 -27.82
C SER A 30 19.04 13.85 -26.52
N THR A 31 19.33 14.50 -25.40
CA THR A 31 18.91 14.02 -24.08
C THR A 31 17.47 14.44 -23.78
N TYR A 32 16.68 13.56 -23.18
CA TYR A 32 15.33 13.87 -22.73
C TYR A 32 15.05 13.20 -21.38
N LEU A 33 14.03 13.70 -20.69
CA LEU A 33 13.48 13.06 -19.51
C LEU A 33 12.27 12.20 -19.92
N ASP A 34 12.31 10.95 -19.51
CA ASP A 34 11.21 9.99 -19.59
C ASP A 34 10.57 9.90 -18.22
N MET A 35 9.31 10.27 -18.11
CA MET A 35 8.65 10.49 -16.82
C MET A 35 7.29 9.79 -16.81
N VAL A 36 6.87 9.39 -15.61
CA VAL A 36 5.47 9.07 -15.31
C VAL A 36 4.98 10.11 -14.31
N ILE A 37 3.89 10.78 -14.63
CA ILE A 37 3.26 11.81 -13.80
C ILE A 37 1.83 11.39 -13.46
N TYR A 38 1.37 11.75 -12.26
CA TYR A 38 0.07 11.40 -11.70
C TYR A 38 -0.72 12.65 -11.33
N ASP A 39 -2.00 12.73 -11.73
CA ASP A 39 -2.85 13.90 -11.53
C ASP A 39 -3.81 13.78 -10.32
N GLY A 40 -3.61 12.75 -9.50
CA GLY A 40 -4.50 12.39 -8.40
C GLY A 40 -5.52 11.29 -8.76
N GLU A 41 -5.66 10.93 -10.05
CA GLU A 41 -6.56 9.86 -10.51
C GLU A 41 -5.87 8.88 -11.46
N THR A 42 -5.06 9.38 -12.40
CA THR A 42 -4.46 8.56 -13.45
C THR A 42 -2.99 8.87 -13.66
N ASP A 43 -2.23 7.85 -14.02
CA ASP A 43 -0.86 7.99 -14.46
C ASP A 43 -0.80 8.35 -15.96
N LEU A 44 0.15 9.20 -16.33
CA LEU A 44 0.37 9.59 -17.71
C LEU A 44 1.87 9.59 -18.04
N VAL A 45 2.25 8.94 -19.14
CA VAL A 45 3.62 9.01 -19.64
C VAL A 45 3.90 10.43 -20.13
N ALA A 46 5.00 11.01 -19.63
CA ALA A 46 5.40 12.37 -19.95
C ALA A 46 6.84 12.42 -20.46
N LYS A 47 7.11 13.30 -21.44
CA LYS A 47 8.47 13.52 -21.94
C LYS A 47 8.81 14.99 -21.98
N LYS A 48 10.00 15.31 -21.45
CA LYS A 48 10.62 16.63 -21.62
C LYS A 48 11.83 16.50 -22.53
N TRP A 49 11.65 16.92 -23.78
CA TRP A 49 12.70 16.90 -24.79
C TRP A 49 13.74 17.99 -24.54
N ASP A 50 14.94 17.81 -25.10
CA ASP A 50 16.05 18.77 -25.07
C ASP A 50 16.43 19.17 -23.63
N PHE A 51 16.55 18.17 -22.75
CA PHE A 51 16.97 18.40 -21.37
C PHE A 51 18.49 18.59 -21.30
N ASN A 52 18.92 19.79 -20.93
CA ASN A 52 20.32 20.18 -20.83
C ASN A 52 20.84 20.25 -19.38
N GLY A 53 20.01 19.83 -18.40
CA GLY A 53 20.36 19.81 -16.99
C GLY A 53 21.25 18.64 -16.58
N THR A 54 21.84 18.74 -15.42
CA THR A 54 22.56 17.66 -14.74
C THR A 54 21.61 16.62 -14.17
N ASP A 55 22.14 15.56 -13.54
CA ASP A 55 21.29 14.59 -12.86
C ASP A 55 20.63 15.16 -11.59
N GLU A 56 21.22 16.19 -10.98
CA GLU A 56 20.68 16.92 -9.84
C GLU A 56 19.48 17.81 -10.22
N ASP A 57 19.38 18.21 -11.49
CA ASP A 57 18.27 19.03 -12.01
C ASP A 57 17.04 18.21 -12.39
N LYS A 58 17.12 16.88 -12.30
CA LYS A 58 15.99 16.00 -12.62
C LYS A 58 14.89 16.15 -11.57
N PRO A 59 13.61 16.12 -12.00
CA PRO A 59 12.51 15.93 -11.07
C PRO A 59 12.70 14.68 -10.22
N VAL A 60 12.49 14.84 -8.91
CA VAL A 60 12.61 13.76 -7.92
C VAL A 60 11.27 13.03 -7.82
N PRO A 61 11.23 11.69 -7.83
CA PRO A 61 10.02 10.92 -7.58
C PRO A 61 9.36 11.28 -6.24
N ASN A 62 8.07 11.04 -6.15
CA ASN A 62 7.24 11.31 -4.98
C ASN A 62 7.24 12.79 -4.52
N MET A 63 7.51 13.71 -5.43
CA MET A 63 7.41 15.15 -5.20
C MET A 63 6.40 15.77 -6.16
N LEU A 64 5.76 16.86 -5.69
CA LEU A 64 4.77 17.60 -6.47
C LEU A 64 5.44 18.64 -7.38
N TYR A 65 5.03 18.66 -8.62
CA TYR A 65 5.52 19.60 -9.64
C TYR A 65 4.38 20.32 -10.34
N LEU A 66 4.55 21.60 -10.62
CA LEU A 66 3.73 22.32 -11.59
C LEU A 66 4.30 22.08 -12.99
N VAL A 67 3.50 21.48 -13.84
CA VAL A 67 3.84 21.18 -15.24
C VAL A 67 2.97 21.98 -16.20
N ARG A 68 3.55 22.33 -17.36
CA ARG A 68 2.83 22.89 -18.52
C ARG A 68 3.27 22.14 -19.76
N GLY A 69 2.34 21.83 -20.64
CA GLY A 69 2.63 21.11 -21.89
C GLY A 69 1.39 20.75 -22.67
N THR A 70 1.55 19.84 -23.63
CA THR A 70 0.48 19.37 -24.52
C THR A 70 0.36 17.85 -24.47
N VAL A 71 -0.88 17.34 -24.58
CA VAL A 71 -1.13 15.89 -24.74
C VAL A 71 -1.16 15.56 -26.22
N ASN A 72 -0.35 14.60 -26.62
CA ASN A 72 -0.30 14.07 -27.99
C ASN A 72 -0.56 12.56 -27.97
N LEU A 73 -1.05 12.01 -29.05
CA LEU A 73 -1.14 10.56 -29.23
C LEU A 73 0.16 10.03 -29.82
N TYR A 74 0.79 9.10 -29.12
CA TYR A 74 1.93 8.33 -29.62
C TYR A 74 1.60 6.83 -29.57
N ASN A 75 1.61 6.15 -30.72
CA ASN A 75 1.17 4.75 -30.85
C ASN A 75 -0.24 4.50 -30.26
N ASN A 76 -1.19 5.39 -30.52
CA ASN A 76 -2.55 5.39 -29.99
C ASN A 76 -2.66 5.52 -28.45
N GLN A 77 -1.58 5.85 -27.75
CA GLN A 77 -1.60 6.12 -26.33
C GLN A 77 -1.35 7.62 -26.07
N PRO A 78 -2.05 8.22 -25.08
CA PRO A 78 -1.80 9.60 -24.70
C PRO A 78 -0.41 9.74 -24.08
N GLN A 79 0.33 10.76 -24.53
CA GLN A 79 1.63 11.11 -24.00
C GLN A 79 1.69 12.62 -23.77
N PHE A 80 2.13 13.04 -22.60
CA PHE A 80 2.28 14.44 -22.24
C PHE A 80 3.66 14.97 -22.65
N ARG A 81 3.69 15.95 -23.52
CA ARG A 81 4.91 16.68 -23.88
C ARG A 81 5.09 17.87 -22.94
N VAL A 82 6.04 17.77 -22.03
CA VAL A 82 6.34 18.81 -21.03
C VAL A 82 7.12 19.96 -21.68
N GLU A 83 6.54 21.15 -21.63
CA GLU A 83 7.21 22.41 -22.03
C GLU A 83 7.95 23.05 -20.85
N ARG A 84 7.26 23.16 -19.70
CA ARG A 84 7.80 23.72 -18.47
C ARG A 84 7.49 22.81 -17.29
N ILE A 85 8.43 22.75 -16.36
CA ILE A 85 8.29 22.01 -15.12
C ILE A 85 9.05 22.78 -14.00
N ARG A 86 8.43 22.91 -12.84
CA ARG A 86 9.07 23.37 -11.62
C ARG A 86 8.52 22.63 -10.41
N LYS A 87 9.33 22.50 -9.37
CA LYS A 87 8.86 21.97 -8.09
C LYS A 87 7.75 22.87 -7.52
N ALA A 88 6.75 22.28 -6.87
CA ALA A 88 5.76 23.01 -6.12
C ALA A 88 6.43 23.76 -4.96
N ALA A 89 6.03 25.00 -4.73
CA ALA A 89 6.49 25.84 -3.64
C ALA A 89 5.45 25.86 -2.52
N GLU A 90 5.85 26.17 -1.30
CA GLU A 90 4.93 26.35 -0.17
C GLU A 90 3.88 27.45 -0.40
N SER A 91 4.19 28.42 -1.26
CA SER A 91 3.27 29.48 -1.66
C SER A 91 2.23 29.07 -2.71
N ASP A 92 2.35 27.88 -3.28
CA ASP A 92 1.33 27.38 -4.19
C ASP A 92 0.11 26.92 -3.38
N ASP A 93 -1.07 27.40 -3.76
CA ASP A 93 -2.34 27.00 -3.15
C ASP A 93 -2.77 25.65 -3.75
N VAL A 94 -2.16 24.56 -3.25
CA VAL A 94 -2.41 23.20 -3.68
C VAL A 94 -2.40 22.25 -2.49
N ASP A 95 -3.45 21.48 -2.33
CA ASP A 95 -3.48 20.39 -1.36
C ASP A 95 -2.72 19.19 -1.91
N ILE A 96 -1.61 18.85 -1.26
CA ILE A 96 -0.77 17.71 -1.64
C ILE A 96 -1.57 16.40 -1.53
N SER A 97 -2.51 16.30 -0.60
CA SER A 97 -3.31 15.09 -0.36
C SER A 97 -4.13 14.67 -1.59
N ASP A 98 -4.53 15.62 -2.45
CA ASP A 98 -5.23 15.35 -3.70
C ASP A 98 -4.40 14.54 -4.73
N PHE A 99 -3.09 14.51 -4.54
CA PHE A 99 -2.13 13.87 -5.46
C PHE A 99 -1.44 12.65 -4.83
N ILE A 100 -1.70 12.34 -3.57
CA ILE A 100 -1.12 11.19 -2.90
C ILE A 100 -2.10 10.01 -3.05
N PRO A 101 -1.70 8.93 -3.76
CA PRO A 101 -2.52 7.73 -3.76
C PRO A 101 -2.64 7.24 -2.31
N SER A 102 -3.85 7.07 -1.87
CA SER A 102 -4.18 6.70 -0.49
C SER A 102 -5.07 5.46 -0.49
N ALA A 103 -5.03 4.72 0.60
CA ALA A 103 -5.99 3.67 0.88
C ALA A 103 -7.42 4.25 0.89
N SER A 104 -8.40 3.41 0.58
CA SER A 104 -9.81 3.81 0.45
C SER A 104 -10.44 4.24 1.79
N PHE A 105 -9.80 3.88 2.91
CA PHE A 105 -10.27 4.19 4.25
C PHE A 105 -9.26 5.06 5.00
N PRO A 106 -9.73 5.97 5.88
CA PRO A 106 -8.85 6.77 6.74
C PRO A 106 -7.98 5.86 7.64
N GLY A 107 -6.71 6.21 7.82
CA GLY A 107 -5.78 5.45 8.67
C GLY A 107 -6.29 5.24 10.09
N GLU A 108 -6.91 6.26 10.71
CA GLU A 108 -7.52 6.14 12.05
C GLU A 108 -8.66 5.10 12.08
N TYR A 109 -9.49 5.02 11.05
CA TYR A 109 -10.54 4.01 10.97
C TYR A 109 -9.95 2.60 10.91
N MET A 110 -8.94 2.39 10.04
CA MET A 110 -8.28 1.09 9.90
C MET A 110 -7.54 0.70 11.17
N PHE A 111 -6.81 1.62 11.80
CA PHE A 111 -6.13 1.40 13.06
C PHE A 111 -7.10 0.98 14.18
N ASN A 112 -8.20 1.72 14.36
CA ASN A 112 -9.22 1.39 15.36
C ASN A 112 -9.89 0.04 15.06
N SER A 113 -10.07 -0.33 13.80
CA SER A 113 -10.58 -1.64 13.39
C SER A 113 -9.62 -2.77 13.76
N ILE A 114 -8.31 -2.56 13.62
CA ILE A 114 -7.28 -3.52 14.07
C ILE A 114 -7.28 -3.63 15.61
N CYS A 115 -7.34 -2.52 16.32
CA CYS A 115 -7.45 -2.54 17.80
C CYS A 115 -8.69 -3.32 18.26
N ALA A 116 -9.81 -3.22 17.54
CA ALA A 116 -11.03 -3.97 17.86
C ALA A 116 -10.88 -5.50 17.70
N TYR A 117 -9.93 -5.99 16.90
CA TYR A 117 -9.54 -7.41 16.92
C TYR A 117 -8.80 -7.75 18.19
N VAL A 118 -7.79 -6.97 18.58
CA VAL A 118 -6.99 -7.19 19.78
C VAL A 118 -7.85 -7.17 21.06
N GLU A 119 -8.83 -6.27 21.13
CA GLU A 119 -9.76 -6.21 22.27
C GLU A 119 -10.54 -7.53 22.50
N LYS A 120 -10.74 -8.33 21.45
CA LYS A 120 -11.47 -9.60 21.50
C LYS A 120 -10.57 -10.81 21.77
N PHE A 121 -9.27 -10.64 21.92
CA PHE A 121 -8.38 -11.75 22.25
C PHE A 121 -8.74 -12.31 23.63
N GLU A 122 -8.81 -13.63 23.71
CA GLU A 122 -8.99 -14.39 24.95
C GLU A 122 -7.66 -14.66 25.65
N ASP A 123 -6.55 -14.68 24.89
CA ASP A 123 -5.19 -14.80 25.42
C ASP A 123 -4.67 -13.43 25.89
N GLU A 124 -4.49 -13.30 27.20
CA GLU A 124 -4.08 -12.04 27.83
C GLU A 124 -2.63 -11.65 27.53
N GLU A 125 -1.72 -12.61 27.26
CA GLU A 125 -0.34 -12.30 26.88
C GLU A 125 -0.27 -11.73 25.46
N LEU A 126 -0.96 -12.36 24.51
CA LEU A 126 -1.08 -11.90 23.12
C LEU A 126 -1.76 -10.53 23.05
N LYS A 127 -2.84 -10.34 23.84
CA LYS A 127 -3.54 -9.06 23.96
C LYS A 127 -2.64 -7.96 24.48
N THR A 128 -1.91 -8.24 25.55
CA THR A 128 -0.96 -7.30 26.17
C THR A 128 0.14 -6.91 25.19
N LEU A 129 0.73 -7.89 24.50
CA LEU A 129 1.80 -7.67 23.53
C LEU A 129 1.31 -6.80 22.36
N ALA A 130 0.22 -7.23 21.70
CA ALA A 130 -0.31 -6.54 20.53
C ALA A 130 -0.72 -5.09 20.86
N SER A 131 -1.42 -4.88 22.00
CA SER A 131 -1.81 -3.54 22.43
C SER A 131 -0.60 -2.65 22.69
N ALA A 132 0.42 -3.14 23.39
CA ALA A 132 1.61 -2.35 23.72
C ALA A 132 2.41 -1.96 22.46
N VAL A 133 2.54 -2.88 21.49
CA VAL A 133 3.21 -2.60 20.22
C VAL A 133 2.42 -1.60 19.39
N LEU A 134 1.10 -1.78 19.24
CA LEU A 134 0.24 -0.86 18.50
C LEU A 134 0.27 0.54 19.11
N ASP A 135 0.17 0.68 20.43
CA ASP A 135 0.22 1.97 21.12
C ASP A 135 1.55 2.69 20.87
N THR A 136 2.65 1.94 20.89
CA THR A 136 4.00 2.48 20.67
C THR A 136 4.20 2.95 19.23
N TYR A 137 3.63 2.24 18.27
CA TYR A 137 3.89 2.46 16.83
C TYR A 137 2.78 3.22 16.10
N LYS A 138 1.62 3.50 16.74
CA LYS A 138 0.46 4.16 16.12
C LYS A 138 0.83 5.31 15.20
N SER A 139 1.53 6.30 15.72
CA SER A 139 1.85 7.52 14.98
C SER A 139 2.76 7.30 13.77
N ARG A 140 3.45 6.17 13.72
CA ARG A 140 4.40 5.81 12.67
C ARG A 140 3.79 4.95 11.59
N ILE A 141 2.70 4.21 11.88
CA ILE A 141 2.08 3.26 10.97
C ILE A 141 0.79 3.76 10.34
N ILE A 142 0.14 4.77 10.92
CA ILE A 142 -1.22 5.19 10.57
C ILE A 142 -1.36 5.61 9.11
N ASP A 143 -0.33 6.22 8.54
CA ASP A 143 -0.27 6.68 7.16
C ASP A 143 0.80 5.93 6.34
N LEU A 144 1.46 4.92 6.92
CA LEU A 144 2.60 4.25 6.29
C LEU A 144 2.15 3.41 5.08
N PRO A 145 2.83 3.52 3.92
CA PRO A 145 2.67 2.56 2.83
C PRO A 145 3.18 1.16 3.22
N ALA A 146 2.61 0.11 2.62
CA ALA A 146 3.06 -1.26 2.86
C ALA A 146 4.35 -1.62 2.12
N ALA A 147 4.64 -0.94 1.00
CA ALA A 147 5.80 -1.23 0.16
C ALA A 147 6.34 0.02 -0.54
N PHE A 148 7.56 -0.08 -1.07
CA PHE A 148 8.18 1.00 -1.85
C PHE A 148 7.57 1.13 -3.26
N ARG A 149 7.28 0.01 -3.95
CA ARG A 149 6.83 -0.01 -5.36
C ARG A 149 5.80 -1.07 -5.68
N LEU A 150 5.53 -1.98 -4.77
CA LEU A 150 4.67 -3.13 -4.98
C LEU A 150 3.29 -2.91 -4.34
N HIS A 151 2.64 -4.00 -3.91
CA HIS A 151 1.32 -3.99 -3.30
C HIS A 151 1.19 -2.91 -2.21
N HIS A 152 0.04 -2.25 -2.20
CA HIS A 152 -0.31 -1.23 -1.20
C HIS A 152 0.72 -0.09 -1.02
N ALA A 153 1.49 0.27 -2.07
CA ALA A 153 2.45 1.39 -2.06
C ALA A 153 1.72 2.76 -2.08
N VAL A 154 0.72 2.90 -1.24
CA VAL A 154 -0.16 4.06 -1.08
C VAL A 154 -0.17 4.49 0.39
N ARG A 155 -0.51 5.75 0.66
CA ARG A 155 -0.66 6.26 2.03
C ARG A 155 -1.70 5.42 2.80
N GLY A 156 -1.34 4.95 4.01
CA GLY A 156 -2.19 4.04 4.80
C GLY A 156 -2.24 2.61 4.27
N GLY A 157 -1.42 2.27 3.27
CA GLY A 157 -1.40 0.95 2.64
C GLY A 157 -1.04 -0.17 3.60
N LEU A 158 -0.15 0.07 4.59
CA LEU A 158 0.21 -0.92 5.60
C LEU A 158 -1.00 -1.36 6.43
N LEU A 159 -1.79 -0.41 6.92
CA LEU A 159 -2.99 -0.75 7.70
C LEU A 159 -4.07 -1.41 6.84
N MET A 160 -4.20 -1.01 5.57
CA MET A 160 -5.15 -1.64 4.64
C MET A 160 -4.77 -3.10 4.40
N HIS A 161 -3.51 -3.39 4.10
CA HIS A 161 -2.96 -4.73 3.97
C HIS A 161 -3.18 -5.56 5.25
N THR A 162 -2.74 -5.06 6.39
CA THR A 162 -2.92 -5.74 7.68
C THR A 162 -4.39 -6.06 7.97
N LEU A 163 -5.31 -5.11 7.76
CA LEU A 163 -6.74 -5.31 8.00
C LEU A 163 -7.36 -6.32 7.02
N SER A 164 -6.92 -6.32 5.75
CA SER A 164 -7.33 -7.32 4.76
C SER A 164 -6.94 -8.74 5.22
N ILE A 165 -5.69 -8.91 5.64
CA ILE A 165 -5.22 -10.22 6.14
C ILE A 165 -5.94 -10.61 7.44
N CYS A 166 -6.23 -9.67 8.36
CA CYS A 166 -7.05 -9.96 9.54
C CYS A 166 -8.42 -10.56 9.17
N ARG A 167 -9.08 -10.02 8.13
CA ARG A 167 -10.36 -10.56 7.65
C ARG A 167 -10.23 -11.96 7.07
N LEU A 168 -9.19 -12.21 6.29
CA LEU A 168 -8.90 -13.54 5.74
C LEU A 168 -8.56 -14.54 6.86
N ALA A 169 -7.72 -14.14 7.82
CA ALA A 169 -7.34 -14.96 8.97
C ALA A 169 -8.54 -15.33 9.85
N GLU A 170 -9.45 -14.39 10.10
CA GLU A 170 -10.69 -14.65 10.82
C GLU A 170 -11.55 -15.71 10.11
N ALA A 171 -11.69 -15.63 8.78
CA ALA A 171 -12.42 -16.61 8.00
C ALA A 171 -11.76 -18.00 8.04
N VAL A 172 -10.42 -18.06 7.97
CA VAL A 172 -9.66 -19.32 8.10
C VAL A 172 -9.85 -19.93 9.48
N ALA A 173 -9.69 -19.16 10.56
CA ALA A 173 -9.85 -19.65 11.93
C ALA A 173 -11.28 -20.14 12.23
N MET A 174 -12.31 -19.53 11.63
CA MET A 174 -13.69 -20.00 11.72
C MET A 174 -13.89 -21.35 11.00
N LEU A 175 -13.18 -21.58 9.90
CA LEU A 175 -13.31 -22.80 9.11
C LEU A 175 -12.49 -23.97 9.69
N TYR A 176 -11.37 -23.68 10.32
CA TYR A 176 -10.43 -24.67 10.85
C TYR A 176 -10.28 -24.53 12.38
N PRO A 177 -11.04 -25.32 13.18
CA PRO A 177 -11.06 -25.19 14.64
C PRO A 177 -9.73 -25.50 15.36
N SER A 178 -8.75 -26.08 14.67
CA SER A 178 -7.41 -26.34 15.20
C SER A 178 -6.49 -25.13 15.12
N VAL A 179 -6.91 -24.05 14.45
CA VAL A 179 -6.14 -22.82 14.35
C VAL A 179 -6.34 -22.01 15.62
N ASP A 180 -5.24 -21.63 16.28
CA ASP A 180 -5.28 -20.64 17.34
C ASP A 180 -5.52 -19.25 16.74
N LYS A 181 -6.77 -18.78 16.90
CA LYS A 181 -7.21 -17.53 16.29
C LYS A 181 -6.45 -16.32 16.84
N ASP A 182 -6.18 -16.27 18.13
CA ASP A 182 -5.54 -15.12 18.77
C ASP A 182 -4.06 -15.07 18.37
N LEU A 183 -3.38 -16.22 18.36
CA LEU A 183 -2.00 -16.33 17.88
C LEU A 183 -1.88 -15.91 16.41
N LEU A 184 -2.76 -16.44 15.55
CA LEU A 184 -2.77 -16.07 14.13
C LEU A 184 -2.99 -14.57 13.92
N LEU A 185 -4.03 -14.00 14.56
CA LEU A 185 -4.34 -12.58 14.42
C LEU A 185 -3.25 -11.68 15.00
N CYS A 186 -2.63 -12.07 16.14
CA CYS A 186 -1.51 -11.34 16.69
C CYS A 186 -0.32 -11.32 15.72
N GLY A 187 0.05 -12.46 15.15
CA GLY A 187 1.07 -12.54 14.11
C GLY A 187 0.74 -11.66 12.90
N VAL A 188 -0.50 -11.74 12.39
CA VAL A 188 -0.98 -10.89 11.28
C VAL A 188 -0.87 -9.40 11.60
N ILE A 189 -1.28 -8.97 12.78
CA ILE A 189 -1.27 -7.55 13.18
C ILE A 189 0.14 -7.01 13.29
N LEU A 190 1.10 -7.82 13.70
CA LEU A 190 2.45 -7.40 14.04
C LEU A 190 3.50 -7.71 12.96
N HIS A 191 3.21 -8.55 11.94
CA HIS A 191 4.22 -9.06 11.01
C HIS A 191 5.06 -7.96 10.35
N ASP A 192 4.44 -6.88 9.97
CA ASP A 192 5.02 -5.77 9.21
C ASP A 192 5.27 -4.49 10.02
N ILE A 193 5.11 -4.53 11.34
CA ILE A 193 5.20 -3.34 12.21
C ILE A 193 6.50 -2.57 12.04
N ALA A 194 7.61 -3.28 11.80
CA ALA A 194 8.94 -2.71 11.66
C ALA A 194 9.23 -2.08 10.28
N LYS A 195 8.31 -2.16 9.32
CA LYS A 195 8.38 -1.36 8.07
C LYS A 195 8.45 0.14 8.36
N SER A 196 7.92 0.57 9.51
CA SER A 196 8.06 1.94 10.00
C SER A 196 9.50 2.35 10.35
N ASP A 197 10.39 1.39 10.61
CA ASP A 197 11.82 1.61 10.82
C ASP A 197 12.62 1.39 9.53
N GLU A 198 12.07 0.60 8.62
CA GLU A 198 12.72 0.19 7.38
C GLU A 198 12.66 1.28 6.31
N PHE A 199 11.52 1.96 6.17
CA PHE A 199 11.29 2.90 5.08
C PHE A 199 11.73 4.33 5.41
N SER A 200 12.34 4.98 4.41
CA SER A 200 12.50 6.42 4.32
C SER A 200 11.29 7.02 3.59
N LEU A 201 10.72 8.09 4.13
CA LEU A 201 9.53 8.73 3.57
C LEU A 201 9.87 10.08 2.95
N SER A 202 9.33 10.32 1.76
CA SER A 202 9.32 11.63 1.13
C SER A 202 8.44 12.62 1.92
N PRO A 203 8.55 13.93 1.67
CA PRO A 203 7.65 14.94 2.25
C PRO A 203 6.16 14.69 1.95
N THR A 204 5.84 13.89 0.94
CA THR A 204 4.46 13.49 0.61
C THR A 204 3.99 12.25 1.40
N GLY A 205 4.82 11.67 2.26
CA GLY A 205 4.49 10.47 3.04
C GLY A 205 4.56 9.15 2.26
N LEU A 206 4.99 9.19 0.99
CA LEU A 206 5.27 7.98 0.21
C LEU A 206 6.71 7.53 0.43
N VAL A 207 6.95 6.23 0.30
CA VAL A 207 8.31 5.67 0.45
C VAL A 207 9.19 6.18 -0.69
N ASP A 208 10.36 6.73 -0.38
CA ASP A 208 11.37 7.17 -1.34
C ASP A 208 12.67 6.36 -1.26
N GLY A 209 12.79 5.46 -0.30
CA GLY A 209 13.95 4.60 -0.12
C GLY A 209 13.90 3.78 1.16
N TYR A 210 15.04 3.23 1.50
CA TYR A 210 15.25 2.49 2.74
C TYR A 210 16.16 3.28 3.67
N THR A 211 15.89 3.20 4.96
CA THR A 211 16.80 3.70 6.00
C THR A 211 18.08 2.86 6.05
N VAL A 212 19.14 3.34 6.70
CA VAL A 212 20.34 2.52 6.92
C VAL A 212 20.01 1.25 7.74
N PRO A 213 19.28 1.31 8.87
CA PRO A 213 18.83 0.11 9.56
C PRO A 213 17.95 -0.79 8.69
N GLY A 214 17.05 -0.21 7.88
CA GLY A 214 16.20 -0.97 6.95
C GLY A 214 17.00 -1.78 5.94
N THR A 215 18.04 -1.16 5.37
CA THR A 215 18.93 -1.85 4.41
C THR A 215 19.79 -2.95 5.05
N LEU A 216 20.25 -2.74 6.29
CA LEU A 216 21.21 -3.65 6.93
C LEU A 216 20.54 -4.76 7.75
N VAL A 217 19.37 -4.52 8.31
CA VAL A 217 18.68 -5.44 9.23
C VAL A 217 17.36 -5.94 8.63
N GLY A 218 16.61 -5.06 7.97
CA GLY A 218 15.29 -5.37 7.42
C GLY A 218 14.19 -5.46 8.49
N HIS A 219 12.91 -5.42 8.04
CA HIS A 219 11.77 -5.39 8.95
C HIS A 219 11.52 -6.72 9.67
N LEU A 220 11.85 -7.88 9.08
CA LEU A 220 11.64 -9.19 9.71
C LEU A 220 12.42 -9.28 11.04
N VAL A 221 13.73 -9.05 10.97
CA VAL A 221 14.61 -9.14 12.14
C VAL A 221 14.34 -8.00 13.11
N LYS A 222 14.12 -6.77 12.59
CA LYS A 222 13.77 -5.63 13.43
C LYS A 222 12.44 -5.82 14.14
N GLY A 223 11.46 -6.44 13.48
CA GLY A 223 10.18 -6.83 14.07
C GLY A 223 10.36 -7.77 15.27
N ALA A 224 11.13 -8.85 15.10
CA ALA A 224 11.43 -9.77 16.19
C ALA A 224 12.12 -9.06 17.38
N MET A 225 13.05 -8.14 17.11
CA MET A 225 13.69 -7.33 18.18
C MET A 225 12.67 -6.47 18.95
N ILE A 226 11.68 -5.89 18.25
CA ILE A 226 10.61 -5.10 18.87
C ILE A 226 9.75 -5.98 19.79
N ILE A 227 9.38 -7.17 19.31
CA ILE A 227 8.59 -8.14 20.09
C ILE A 227 9.35 -8.55 21.37
N GLU A 228 10.63 -8.84 21.24
CA GLU A 228 11.48 -9.21 22.38
C GLU A 228 11.58 -8.08 23.41
N GLU A 229 11.83 -6.84 22.95
CA GLU A 229 11.99 -5.68 23.83
C GLU A 229 10.68 -5.34 24.57
N ILE A 230 9.60 -5.12 23.82
CA ILE A 230 8.30 -4.73 24.40
C ILE A 230 7.68 -5.88 25.19
N GLY A 231 7.76 -7.11 24.69
CA GLY A 231 7.21 -8.27 25.38
C GLY A 231 7.88 -8.50 26.73
N LYS A 232 9.21 -8.38 26.82
CA LYS A 232 9.92 -8.41 28.13
C LYS A 232 9.49 -7.30 29.06
N GLU A 233 9.38 -6.07 28.56
CA GLU A 233 8.92 -4.94 29.38
C GLU A 233 7.52 -5.18 29.97
N LYS A 234 6.64 -5.80 29.19
CA LYS A 234 5.25 -6.09 29.59
C LYS A 234 5.09 -7.40 30.35
N GLY A 235 6.16 -8.19 30.52
CA GLY A 235 6.13 -9.45 31.27
C GLY A 235 5.48 -10.61 30.50
N VAL A 236 5.45 -10.54 29.17
CA VAL A 236 4.99 -11.62 28.28
C VAL A 236 5.99 -12.78 28.35
N SER A 237 5.50 -14.01 28.40
CA SER A 237 6.34 -15.22 28.52
C SER A 237 7.32 -15.40 27.36
N ASP A 238 8.44 -16.11 27.62
CA ASP A 238 9.43 -16.42 26.60
C ASP A 238 8.81 -17.23 25.45
N ASP A 239 7.90 -18.16 25.77
CA ASP A 239 7.25 -19.02 24.79
C ASP A 239 6.34 -18.21 23.85
N THR A 240 5.53 -17.30 24.38
CA THR A 240 4.64 -16.45 23.60
C THR A 240 5.45 -15.52 22.69
N ARG A 241 6.51 -14.88 23.24
CA ARG A 241 7.38 -14.02 22.43
C ARG A 241 8.03 -14.79 21.29
N MET A 242 8.62 -15.96 21.58
CA MET A 242 9.28 -16.82 20.59
C MET A 242 8.33 -17.23 19.46
N MET A 243 7.06 -17.54 19.73
CA MET A 243 6.09 -17.88 18.70
C MET A 243 5.81 -16.68 17.78
N ILE A 244 5.58 -15.49 18.33
CA ILE A 244 5.36 -14.29 17.51
C ILE A 244 6.63 -13.91 16.74
N GLU A 245 7.80 -13.94 17.35
CA GLU A 245 9.08 -13.70 16.68
C GLU A 245 9.27 -14.64 15.50
N HIS A 246 8.98 -15.94 15.70
CA HIS A 246 9.06 -16.92 14.60
C HIS A 246 8.11 -16.55 13.46
N MET A 247 6.87 -16.15 13.76
CA MET A 247 5.93 -15.71 12.72
C MET A 247 6.49 -14.52 11.94
N LEU A 248 7.09 -13.54 12.62
CA LEU A 248 7.64 -12.35 11.96
C LEU A 248 8.86 -12.67 11.08
N ILE A 249 9.79 -13.51 11.54
CA ILE A 249 11.00 -13.83 10.75
C ILE A 249 10.75 -14.83 9.61
N SER A 250 9.59 -15.48 9.59
CA SER A 250 9.25 -16.53 8.63
C SER A 250 8.13 -16.15 7.65
N HIS A 251 7.41 -15.02 7.85
CA HIS A 251 6.20 -14.73 7.08
C HIS A 251 6.41 -14.59 5.56
N HIS A 252 7.61 -14.24 5.09
CA HIS A 252 7.95 -14.29 3.67
C HIS A 252 8.06 -15.71 3.09
N GLY A 253 7.91 -16.76 3.91
CA GLY A 253 7.86 -18.17 3.53
C GLY A 253 9.22 -18.74 3.16
N GLU A 254 9.82 -18.29 2.10
CA GLU A 254 11.06 -18.83 1.54
C GLU A 254 12.28 -17.94 1.83
N PRO A 255 13.47 -18.54 2.09
CA PRO A 255 14.70 -17.77 2.30
C PRO A 255 15.08 -16.88 1.10
N GLU A 256 14.71 -17.29 -0.11
CA GLU A 256 14.92 -16.53 -1.34
C GLU A 256 14.16 -15.20 -1.33
N TYR A 257 13.08 -15.09 -0.54
CA TYR A 257 12.30 -13.87 -0.34
C TYR A 257 12.68 -13.13 0.95
N GLY A 258 13.73 -13.59 1.65
CA GLY A 258 14.28 -12.92 2.83
C GLY A 258 13.85 -13.51 4.18
N ALA A 259 13.04 -14.57 4.21
CA ALA A 259 12.73 -15.26 5.46
C ALA A 259 14.00 -15.86 6.08
N ALA A 260 14.21 -15.64 7.37
CA ALA A 260 15.35 -16.23 8.07
C ALA A 260 15.20 -17.76 8.21
N VAL A 261 13.98 -18.23 8.37
CA VAL A 261 13.56 -19.63 8.43
C VAL A 261 12.19 -19.76 7.76
N ARG A 262 11.85 -20.97 7.30
CA ARG A 262 10.47 -21.24 6.85
C ARG A 262 9.51 -21.32 8.04
N PRO A 263 8.20 -21.07 7.83
CA PRO A 263 7.19 -21.31 8.85
C PRO A 263 7.22 -22.76 9.36
N LEU A 264 7.19 -22.96 10.68
CA LEU A 264 7.33 -24.29 11.30
C LEU A 264 6.14 -24.70 12.16
N PHE A 265 5.07 -23.90 12.21
CA PHE A 265 3.81 -24.27 12.84
C PHE A 265 2.63 -23.66 12.05
N LEU A 266 1.42 -24.13 12.37
CA LEU A 266 0.23 -23.93 11.57
C LEU A 266 -0.08 -22.45 11.32
N GLU A 267 -0.10 -21.61 12.35
CA GLU A 267 -0.46 -20.20 12.26
C GLU A 267 0.60 -19.40 11.49
N ALA A 268 1.89 -19.75 11.61
CA ALA A 268 2.96 -19.14 10.86
C ALA A 268 2.83 -19.43 9.34
N GLU A 269 2.50 -20.68 8.97
CA GLU A 269 2.26 -21.08 7.58
C GLU A 269 1.03 -20.37 6.99
N ILE A 270 -0.06 -20.28 7.78
CA ILE A 270 -1.27 -19.56 7.38
C ILE A 270 -0.96 -18.08 7.15
N LEU A 271 -0.25 -17.42 8.07
CA LEU A 271 0.16 -16.02 7.90
C LEU A 271 0.92 -15.82 6.60
N SER A 272 1.95 -16.63 6.34
CA SER A 272 2.75 -16.53 5.10
C SER A 272 1.91 -16.70 3.84
N ALA A 273 0.97 -17.65 3.85
CA ALA A 273 0.07 -17.88 2.72
C ALA A 273 -0.90 -16.71 2.50
N LEU A 274 -1.45 -16.13 3.57
CA LEU A 274 -2.40 -15.02 3.50
C LEU A 274 -1.72 -13.70 3.11
N ASP A 275 -0.51 -13.45 3.58
CA ASP A 275 0.32 -12.31 3.20
C ASP A 275 0.58 -12.32 1.69
N THR A 276 1.07 -13.45 1.18
CA THR A 276 1.28 -13.65 -0.26
C THR A 276 -0.02 -13.48 -1.05
N LEU A 277 -1.13 -14.04 -0.56
CA LEU A 277 -2.43 -13.97 -1.25
C LEU A 277 -2.93 -12.52 -1.39
N ASP A 278 -2.89 -11.73 -0.33
CA ASP A 278 -3.32 -10.32 -0.36
C ASP A 278 -2.43 -9.49 -1.30
N ALA A 279 -1.12 -9.69 -1.22
CA ALA A 279 -0.16 -9.04 -2.10
C ALA A 279 -0.41 -9.38 -3.58
N ASP A 280 -0.59 -10.65 -3.92
CA ASP A 280 -0.85 -11.13 -5.28
C ASP A 280 -2.16 -10.56 -5.84
N ILE A 281 -3.24 -10.55 -5.04
CA ILE A 281 -4.54 -9.98 -5.45
C ILE A 281 -4.35 -8.51 -5.81
N TYR A 282 -3.73 -7.73 -4.94
CA TYR A 282 -3.53 -6.30 -5.17
C TYR A 282 -2.69 -6.01 -6.42
N GLU A 283 -1.59 -6.74 -6.63
CA GLU A 283 -0.73 -6.61 -7.81
C GLU A 283 -1.47 -6.94 -9.12
N ILE A 284 -2.25 -8.04 -9.11
CA ILE A 284 -3.04 -8.46 -10.27
C ILE A 284 -4.13 -7.43 -10.59
N GLU A 285 -4.89 -6.97 -9.61
CA GLU A 285 -5.93 -5.97 -9.79
C GLU A 285 -5.37 -4.64 -10.27
N SER A 286 -4.27 -4.18 -9.69
CA SER A 286 -3.56 -2.97 -10.10
C SER A 286 -3.14 -3.04 -11.57
N ALA A 287 -2.58 -4.17 -12.00
CA ALA A 287 -2.16 -4.36 -13.38
C ALA A 287 -3.33 -4.52 -14.37
N LEU A 288 -4.46 -5.08 -13.93
CA LEU A 288 -5.64 -5.28 -14.76
C LEU A 288 -6.48 -4.02 -14.94
N ARG A 289 -6.34 -3.00 -14.09
CA ARG A 289 -7.14 -1.76 -14.11
C ARG A 289 -7.17 -1.11 -15.50
N ASP A 290 -6.02 -1.07 -16.15
CA ASP A 290 -5.86 -0.41 -17.45
C ASP A 290 -5.98 -1.37 -18.64
N VAL A 291 -6.33 -2.64 -18.38
CA VAL A 291 -6.49 -3.67 -19.42
C VAL A 291 -7.95 -3.78 -19.81
N ILE A 292 -8.26 -3.57 -21.07
CA ILE A 292 -9.63 -3.75 -21.61
C ILE A 292 -10.06 -5.23 -21.50
N ALA A 293 -11.35 -5.48 -21.34
CA ALA A 293 -11.90 -6.83 -21.33
C ALA A 293 -11.49 -7.61 -22.59
N GLY A 294 -11.04 -8.86 -22.41
CA GLY A 294 -10.49 -9.70 -23.47
C GLY A 294 -8.98 -9.50 -23.71
N GLY A 295 -8.31 -8.60 -23.00
CA GLY A 295 -6.88 -8.36 -23.07
C GLY A 295 -6.06 -9.04 -21.97
N PHE A 296 -4.74 -8.94 -22.09
CA PHE A 296 -3.77 -9.41 -21.10
C PHE A 296 -2.94 -8.24 -20.58
N THR A 297 -2.49 -8.34 -19.34
CA THR A 297 -1.47 -7.43 -18.77
C THR A 297 -0.14 -7.57 -19.49
N ASN A 298 0.77 -6.64 -19.24
CA ASN A 298 2.19 -6.90 -19.43
C ASN A 298 2.67 -8.00 -18.48
N LYS A 299 3.89 -8.48 -18.68
CA LYS A 299 4.54 -9.38 -17.73
C LYS A 299 4.74 -8.69 -16.39
N LEU A 300 4.32 -9.32 -15.31
CA LEU A 300 4.51 -8.85 -13.94
C LEU A 300 5.71 -9.58 -13.34
N TRP A 301 6.81 -8.86 -13.16
CA TRP A 301 8.05 -9.45 -12.64
C TRP A 301 7.89 -9.96 -11.20
N ALA A 302 7.07 -9.28 -10.38
CA ALA A 302 6.76 -9.69 -9.01
C ALA A 302 5.95 -11.01 -8.96
N LEU A 303 5.32 -11.39 -10.07
CA LEU A 303 4.51 -12.60 -10.22
C LEU A 303 5.13 -13.54 -11.28
N GLU A 304 6.44 -13.77 -11.20
CA GLU A 304 7.18 -14.72 -12.05
C GLU A 304 7.03 -14.45 -13.56
N ASP A 305 7.01 -13.18 -13.96
CA ASP A 305 6.81 -12.76 -15.35
C ASP A 305 5.50 -13.27 -15.99
N ARG A 306 4.49 -13.62 -15.17
CA ARG A 306 3.17 -14.02 -15.65
C ARG A 306 2.39 -12.85 -16.24
N LYS A 307 1.43 -13.16 -17.12
CA LYS A 307 0.44 -12.24 -17.66
C LYS A 307 -0.94 -12.66 -17.22
N PHE A 308 -1.78 -11.70 -16.86
CA PHE A 308 -3.13 -11.96 -16.38
C PHE A 308 -4.17 -11.49 -17.38
N TYR A 309 -5.20 -12.29 -17.58
CA TYR A 309 -6.29 -12.06 -18.52
C TYR A 309 -7.44 -11.31 -17.86
N ASN A 310 -7.84 -10.19 -18.46
CA ASN A 310 -9.07 -9.50 -18.05
C ASN A 310 -10.27 -10.17 -18.73
N HIS A 311 -10.98 -11.03 -18.03
CA HIS A 311 -12.16 -11.73 -18.55
C HIS A 311 -13.41 -10.83 -18.64
N GLY A 312 -13.41 -9.61 -18.12
CA GLY A 312 -14.49 -8.62 -18.24
C GLY A 312 -15.80 -8.97 -17.53
N ARG A 313 -15.84 -10.01 -16.67
CA ARG A 313 -17.08 -10.45 -15.98
C ARG A 313 -17.47 -9.54 -14.82
N LYS A 314 -16.52 -8.83 -14.26
CA LYS A 314 -16.70 -7.80 -13.22
C LYS A 314 -15.75 -6.63 -13.48
N PRO A 315 -16.07 -5.41 -13.06
CA PRO A 315 -15.10 -4.32 -13.01
C PRO A 315 -13.89 -4.73 -12.17
N VAL A 316 -12.71 -4.30 -12.57
CA VAL A 316 -11.50 -4.44 -11.75
C VAL A 316 -11.40 -3.20 -10.87
N VAL A 317 -11.36 -3.41 -9.58
CA VAL A 317 -11.20 -2.36 -8.56
C VAL A 317 -10.13 -2.81 -7.59
N THR A 318 -9.24 -1.91 -7.20
CA THR A 318 -8.19 -2.17 -6.19
C THR A 318 -8.67 -1.73 -4.81
N ASP A 319 -9.89 -2.11 -4.47
CA ASP A 319 -10.54 -1.70 -3.24
C ASP A 319 -10.98 -2.93 -2.43
N VAL A 320 -10.84 -2.84 -1.11
CA VAL A 320 -11.18 -3.93 -0.19
C VAL A 320 -12.52 -3.63 0.46
N ASN A 321 -13.46 -4.57 0.39
CA ASN A 321 -14.74 -4.42 1.08
C ASN A 321 -14.61 -4.83 2.55
N PHE A 322 -14.42 -3.87 3.43
CA PHE A 322 -14.36 -4.10 4.88
C PHE A 322 -15.75 -4.22 5.55
N ASP A 323 -16.84 -3.91 4.85
CA ASP A 323 -18.21 -4.08 5.36
C ASP A 323 -18.71 -5.52 5.25
N TRP A 324 -17.89 -6.41 4.68
CA TRP A 324 -18.23 -7.82 4.59
C TRP A 324 -18.36 -8.43 5.99
N LYS A 325 -19.56 -8.91 6.31
CA LYS A 325 -19.85 -9.64 7.54
C LYS A 325 -19.72 -11.13 7.27
N ILE A 326 -18.88 -11.80 8.03
CA ILE A 326 -18.87 -13.27 8.04
C ILE A 326 -20.20 -13.71 8.64
N CYS A 327 -21.00 -14.45 7.86
CA CYS A 327 -22.27 -15.02 8.34
C CYS A 327 -21.93 -16.16 9.32
N ASP A 328 -21.92 -15.87 10.61
CA ASP A 328 -21.66 -16.83 11.69
C ASP A 328 -22.87 -17.71 12.04
N GLY A 329 -23.91 -17.72 11.22
CA GLY A 329 -25.12 -18.52 11.44
C GLY A 329 -25.93 -18.12 12.68
N ARG A 330 -25.52 -17.09 13.42
CA ARG A 330 -26.24 -16.47 14.53
C ARG A 330 -26.79 -15.15 14.03
N ALA A 331 -28.11 -14.95 14.21
CA ALA A 331 -28.78 -13.71 13.84
C ALA A 331 -28.01 -12.49 14.36
N ALA A 332 -27.67 -11.59 13.44
CA ALA A 332 -26.97 -10.35 13.74
C ALA A 332 -27.74 -9.60 14.83
N ALA A 333 -27.13 -9.47 16.01
CA ALA A 333 -27.55 -8.44 16.94
C ALA A 333 -27.11 -7.11 16.34
N GLU A 334 -28.08 -6.25 16.12
CA GLU A 334 -27.96 -4.92 15.54
C GLU A 334 -26.84 -4.11 16.22
N THR A 335 -25.83 -3.72 15.43
CA THR A 335 -25.01 -2.57 15.74
C THR A 335 -25.23 -1.53 14.64
N ASP A 336 -26.38 -0.89 14.71
CA ASP A 336 -26.59 0.45 14.15
C ASP A 336 -25.81 1.43 15.02
N ALA A 337 -24.71 1.96 14.50
CA ALA A 337 -24.20 3.29 14.87
C ALA A 337 -22.97 3.63 14.01
N LEU A 338 -23.13 4.72 13.26
CA LEU A 338 -22.14 5.52 12.53
C LEU A 338 -22.09 5.32 11.01
N ALA A 339 -23.23 5.57 10.35
CA ALA A 339 -23.20 6.17 9.02
C ALA A 339 -23.41 7.71 9.19
N PRO A 340 -22.69 8.58 8.47
CA PRO A 340 -23.02 9.99 8.46
C PRO A 340 -24.36 10.20 7.76
N GLU A 341 -25.29 10.84 8.44
CA GLU A 341 -26.57 11.29 7.86
C GLU A 341 -26.28 12.25 6.70
N GLY A 342 -26.54 11.82 5.49
CA GLY A 342 -26.63 12.71 4.35
C GLY A 342 -27.92 13.50 4.39
N ASP A 343 -27.82 14.81 4.50
CA ASP A 343 -28.93 15.76 4.39
C ASP A 343 -29.70 15.57 3.08
N ALA A 344 -30.92 15.08 3.20
CA ALA A 344 -31.93 15.13 2.14
C ALA A 344 -33.00 16.14 2.52
N ASP A 345 -32.79 17.39 2.14
CA ASP A 345 -33.89 18.36 2.00
C ASP A 345 -33.61 19.34 0.85
N GLY A 346 -34.30 19.13 -0.24
CA GLY A 346 -34.35 20.02 -1.40
C GLY A 346 -35.67 19.84 -2.12
N LYS A 347 -36.75 20.31 -1.52
CA LYS A 347 -38.01 20.52 -2.26
C LYS A 347 -37.79 21.60 -3.30
N LEU A 348 -38.16 21.31 -4.53
CA LEU A 348 -38.43 22.28 -5.57
C LEU A 348 -39.95 22.36 -5.76
N ASP A 349 -40.46 23.59 -5.65
CA ASP A 349 -41.66 24.07 -6.29
C ASP A 349 -41.41 24.37 -7.77
#